data_2ee7c94b32a6e962726c3543fb732233
#
_entry.id   2ee7c94b32a6e962726c3543fb732233
#
_cell.length_a   1.000
_cell.length_b   1.000
_cell.length_c   1.000
_cell.angle_alpha   90.00
_cell.angle_beta   90.00
_cell.angle_gamma   90.00
#
_symmetry.space_group_name_H-M   'P 1'
#
loop_
_entity.id
_entity.type
_entity.pdbx_description
1 polymer ?
#
loop_
_entity_poly.entity_id
_entity_poly.type
_entity_poly.pdbx_seq_one_letter_code
_entity_poly.pdbx_strand_id
1 'polypeptide(L)'
;MREEGIDNKQLIVAIQELEKEKGIKKDYLLDSIESALLTAYKRNYNSQENVKVVVDRETGASHLYSVKEVVEHAENPILQISLEEARKIDKEAQIGGTVDVELVPKNFGRIAAQTAKQVIIQKLREAEREI
;
A
#
# COMPACT_ATOMS: atom_id res chain seq x y z
N MET A 1 -22.78 -9.85 5.10
CA MET A 1 -22.96 -8.79 4.49
C MET A 1 -21.84 -8.30 3.66
N ARG A 2 -22.07 -7.50 2.78
CA ARG A 2 -21.10 -7.13 1.87
C ARG A 2 -20.39 -5.93 2.33
N GLU A 3 -19.19 -5.81 1.98
CA GLU A 3 -18.46 -4.67 2.33
C GLU A 3 -18.77 -3.55 1.35
N GLU A 4 -18.37 -2.36 1.68
CA GLU A 4 -18.67 -1.21 0.88
C GLU A 4 -17.57 -0.84 -0.10
N GLY A 5 -16.44 -1.55 -0.08
CA GLY A 5 -15.35 -1.25 -0.98
C GLY A 5 -15.51 -2.00 -2.29
N ILE A 6 -14.45 -2.02 -3.08
CA ILE A 6 -14.38 -2.82 -4.29
C ILE A 6 -13.33 -3.91 -4.10
N ASP A 7 -13.54 -5.06 -4.74
CA ASP A 7 -12.54 -6.10 -4.62
C ASP A 7 -11.39 -5.85 -5.60
N ASN A 8 -10.35 -6.68 -5.51
CA ASN A 8 -9.14 -6.44 -6.28
C ASN A 8 -9.36 -6.54 -7.78
N LYS A 9 -10.23 -7.45 -8.22
CA LYS A 9 -10.54 -7.58 -9.64
C LYS A 9 -11.28 -6.35 -10.14
N GLN A 10 -12.25 -5.89 -9.36
CA GLN A 10 -13.00 -4.69 -9.74
C GLN A 10 -12.09 -3.48 -9.80
N LEU A 11 -11.12 -3.40 -8.91
CA LEU A 11 -10.16 -2.30 -8.92
C LEU A 11 -9.38 -2.28 -10.23
N ILE A 12 -8.83 -3.41 -10.65
CA ILE A 12 -8.05 -3.46 -11.87
C ILE A 12 -8.90 -3.14 -13.09
N VAL A 13 -10.13 -3.65 -13.14
CA VAL A 13 -11.04 -3.35 -14.25
C VAL A 13 -11.35 -1.87 -14.31
N ALA A 14 -11.63 -1.25 -13.16
CA ALA A 14 -11.93 0.18 -13.12
C ALA A 14 -10.74 1.01 -13.59
N ILE A 15 -9.54 0.62 -13.18
CA ILE A 15 -8.33 1.33 -13.59
C ILE A 15 -8.12 1.22 -15.09
N GLN A 16 -8.33 0.03 -15.65
CA GLN A 16 -8.19 -0.18 -17.09
C GLN A 16 -9.18 0.67 -17.87
N GLU A 17 -10.41 0.78 -17.37
CA GLU A 17 -11.41 1.60 -18.05
C GLU A 17 -11.07 3.07 -17.99
N LEU A 18 -10.56 3.54 -16.86
CA LEU A 18 -10.15 4.93 -16.75
C LEU A 18 -8.99 5.25 -17.69
N GLU A 19 -8.06 4.32 -17.80
CA GLU A 19 -6.94 4.49 -18.71
C GLU A 19 -7.41 4.56 -20.15
N LYS A 20 -8.31 3.64 -20.52
CA LYS A 20 -8.79 3.56 -21.89
C LYS A 20 -9.71 4.72 -22.27
N GLU A 21 -10.63 5.08 -21.39
CA GLU A 21 -11.66 6.05 -21.75
C GLU A 21 -11.30 7.49 -21.38
N LYS A 22 -10.51 7.68 -20.34
CA LYS A 22 -10.18 9.02 -19.87
C LYS A 22 -8.71 9.37 -20.01
N GLY A 23 -7.89 8.43 -20.45
CA GLY A 23 -6.46 8.69 -20.63
C GLY A 23 -5.68 8.82 -19.35
N ILE A 24 -6.23 8.36 -18.22
CA ILE A 24 -5.54 8.42 -16.94
C ILE A 24 -4.65 7.19 -16.82
N LYS A 25 -3.34 7.42 -16.66
CA LYS A 25 -2.39 6.31 -16.65
C LYS A 25 -2.58 5.41 -15.44
N LYS A 26 -2.43 4.10 -15.66
CA LYS A 26 -2.59 3.11 -14.62
C LYS A 26 -1.63 3.35 -13.46
N ASP A 27 -0.35 3.61 -13.78
CA ASP A 27 0.65 3.83 -12.72
C ASP A 27 0.31 5.04 -11.87
N TYR A 28 -0.19 6.10 -12.47
CA TYR A 28 -0.59 7.28 -11.72
C TYR A 28 -1.73 6.96 -10.75
N LEU A 29 -2.71 6.19 -11.22
CA LEU A 29 -3.83 5.80 -10.35
C LEU A 29 -3.35 4.92 -9.20
N LEU A 30 -2.50 3.96 -9.48
CA LEU A 30 -2.01 3.07 -8.43
C LEU A 30 -1.13 3.80 -7.43
N ASP A 31 -0.29 4.72 -7.91
CA ASP A 31 0.51 5.54 -7.00
C ASP A 31 -0.37 6.39 -6.10
N SER A 32 -1.46 6.94 -6.65
CA SER A 32 -2.39 7.73 -5.86
C SER A 32 -3.07 6.89 -4.79
N ILE A 33 -3.44 5.66 -5.15
CA ILE A 33 -4.05 4.74 -4.21
C ILE A 33 -3.07 4.39 -3.10
N GLU A 34 -1.82 4.12 -3.45
CA GLU A 34 -0.80 3.79 -2.44
C GLU A 34 -0.60 4.94 -1.46
N SER A 35 -0.52 6.16 -1.95
CA SER A 35 -0.37 7.33 -1.09
C SER A 35 -1.57 7.49 -0.16
N ALA A 36 -2.77 7.32 -0.70
CA ALA A 36 -3.98 7.46 0.10
C ALA A 36 -4.06 6.37 1.15
N LEU A 37 -3.66 5.15 0.80
CA LEU A 37 -3.66 4.05 1.75
C LEU A 37 -2.66 4.29 2.88
N LEU A 38 -1.50 4.81 2.55
CA LEU A 38 -0.50 5.12 3.57
C LEU A 38 -1.04 6.14 4.56
N THR A 39 -1.67 7.18 4.05
CA THR A 39 -2.28 8.20 4.90
C THR A 39 -3.38 7.62 5.77
N ALA A 40 -4.23 6.78 5.17
CA ALA A 40 -5.33 6.16 5.90
C ALA A 40 -4.80 5.23 6.99
N TYR A 41 -3.75 4.48 6.70
CA TYR A 41 -3.17 3.59 7.70
C TYR A 41 -2.65 4.38 8.90
N LYS A 42 -1.88 5.43 8.62
CA LYS A 42 -1.32 6.22 9.71
C LYS A 42 -2.40 6.86 10.57
N ARG A 43 -3.48 7.28 9.94
CA ARG A 43 -4.59 7.89 10.68
C ARG A 43 -5.33 6.87 11.54
N ASN A 44 -5.59 5.68 10.99
CA ASN A 44 -6.41 4.68 11.67
C ASN A 44 -5.65 3.91 12.74
N TYR A 45 -4.35 3.72 12.57
CA TYR A 45 -3.59 2.86 13.49
C TYR A 45 -2.60 3.63 14.34
N ASN A 46 -2.46 4.94 14.09
CA ASN A 46 -1.57 5.79 14.89
C ASN A 46 -0.20 5.15 15.06
N SER A 47 0.32 4.60 13.98
CA SER A 47 1.56 3.82 14.00
C SER A 47 2.77 4.74 13.95
N GLN A 48 3.82 4.37 14.69
CA GLN A 48 5.10 5.06 14.62
C GLN A 48 6.08 4.30 13.73
N GLU A 49 5.62 3.23 13.10
CA GLU A 49 6.47 2.47 12.21
C GLU A 49 6.74 3.24 10.92
N ASN A 50 7.85 2.90 10.30
CA ASN A 50 8.16 3.40 8.97
C ASN A 50 7.52 2.44 7.98
N VAL A 51 6.39 2.81 7.40
CA VAL A 51 5.58 1.89 6.61
C VAL A 51 5.53 2.33 5.16
N LYS A 52 5.31 1.34 4.30
CA LYS A 52 5.02 1.61 2.89
C LYS A 52 3.90 0.69 2.42
N VAL A 53 3.19 1.13 1.39
CA VAL A 53 2.09 0.39 0.80
C VAL A 53 2.44 0.09 -0.65
N VAL A 54 2.23 -1.16 -1.05
CA VAL A 54 2.44 -1.58 -2.44
C VAL A 54 1.16 -2.20 -2.94
N VAL A 55 0.66 -1.69 -4.07
CA VAL A 55 -0.49 -2.29 -4.75
C VAL A 55 0.03 -3.09 -5.93
N ASP A 56 -0.31 -4.36 -5.97
CA ASP A 56 0.10 -5.24 -7.06
C ASP A 56 -0.53 -4.77 -8.36
N ARG A 57 0.31 -4.54 -9.39
CA ARG A 57 -0.18 -3.98 -10.65
C ARG A 57 -1.05 -4.97 -11.43
N GLU A 58 -0.93 -6.25 -11.15
CA GLU A 58 -1.68 -7.26 -11.89
C GLU A 58 -2.93 -7.71 -11.16
N THR A 59 -2.86 -7.87 -9.84
CA THR A 59 -3.99 -8.40 -9.08
C THR A 59 -4.78 -7.33 -8.35
N GLY A 60 -4.20 -6.16 -8.15
CA GLY A 60 -4.83 -5.10 -7.37
C GLY A 60 -4.75 -5.30 -5.87
N ALA A 61 -4.07 -6.34 -5.42
CA ALA A 61 -3.96 -6.60 -4.00
C ALA A 61 -3.05 -5.57 -3.33
N SER A 62 -3.46 -5.10 -2.16
CA SER A 62 -2.70 -4.12 -1.40
C SER A 62 -1.90 -4.82 -0.32
N HIS A 63 -0.64 -4.45 -0.21
CA HIS A 63 0.26 -5.00 0.81
C HIS A 63 0.87 -3.87 1.60
N LEU A 64 0.98 -4.08 2.89
CA LEU A 64 1.53 -3.10 3.82
C LEU A 64 2.79 -3.66 4.44
N TYR A 65 3.86 -2.87 4.45
CA TYR A 65 5.15 -3.32 4.97
C TYR A 65 5.69 -2.33 5.99
N SER A 66 6.29 -2.86 7.04
CA SER A 66 7.10 -2.07 7.96
C SER A 66 8.53 -2.13 7.46
N VAL A 67 9.12 -0.99 7.16
CA VAL A 67 10.49 -0.91 6.67
C VAL A 67 11.40 -0.75 7.89
N LYS A 68 12.25 -1.74 8.12
CA LYS A 68 13.11 -1.74 9.31
C LYS A 68 14.58 -1.71 8.90
N GLU A 69 15.35 -0.95 9.67
CA GLU A 69 16.78 -0.87 9.45
C GLU A 69 17.46 -2.11 10.04
N VAL A 70 18.38 -2.69 9.29
CA VAL A 70 19.11 -3.87 9.74
C VAL A 70 20.29 -3.42 10.59
N VAL A 71 20.34 -3.87 11.83
CA VAL A 71 21.38 -3.53 12.79
C VAL A 71 21.86 -4.81 13.46
N GLU A 72 22.97 -4.71 14.19
CA GLU A 72 23.47 -5.87 14.88
C GLU A 72 22.58 -6.25 16.07
N HIS A 73 22.22 -5.26 16.86
CA HIS A 73 21.32 -5.46 18.01
C HIS A 73 20.21 -4.43 17.94
N ALA A 74 18.99 -4.89 17.72
CA ALA A 74 17.84 -4.00 17.58
C ALA A 74 17.47 -3.43 18.96
N GLU A 75 17.66 -2.13 19.13
CA GLU A 75 17.27 -1.46 20.36
C GLU A 75 15.85 -0.92 20.27
N ASN A 76 15.39 -0.64 19.07
CA ASN A 76 14.03 -0.17 18.85
C ASN A 76 13.36 -1.11 17.84
N PRO A 77 12.63 -2.12 18.33
CA PRO A 77 12.07 -3.14 17.43
C PRO A 77 11.01 -2.61 16.45
N ILE A 78 10.51 -1.40 16.69
CA ILE A 78 9.57 -0.81 15.74
C ILE A 78 10.27 -0.39 14.46
N LEU A 79 11.50 0.17 14.58
CA LEU A 79 12.22 0.72 13.44
C LEU A 79 13.43 -0.10 13.03
N GLN A 80 13.83 -1.07 13.84
CA GLN A 80 15.05 -1.82 13.63
C GLN A 80 14.82 -3.31 13.71
N ILE A 81 15.70 -4.07 13.07
CA ILE A 81 15.66 -5.52 13.11
C ILE A 81 17.10 -6.01 13.15
N SER A 82 17.35 -7.10 13.90
CA SER A 82 18.69 -7.65 13.96
C SER A 82 19.04 -8.32 12.63
N LEU A 83 20.33 -8.40 12.33
CA LEU A 83 20.79 -9.06 11.11
C LEU A 83 20.31 -10.48 11.05
N GLU A 84 20.34 -11.19 12.18
CA GLU A 84 19.91 -12.57 12.23
C GLU A 84 18.46 -12.73 11.81
N GLU A 85 17.58 -11.88 12.35
CA GLU A 85 16.17 -11.92 12.01
C GLU A 85 15.93 -11.45 10.59
N ALA A 86 16.69 -10.42 10.16
CA ALA A 86 16.53 -9.88 8.82
C ALA A 86 16.84 -10.94 7.77
N ARG A 87 17.84 -11.80 8.02
CA ARG A 87 18.21 -12.80 7.04
C ARG A 87 17.23 -13.94 6.94
N LYS A 88 16.31 -14.06 7.88
CA LYS A 88 15.20 -14.99 7.74
C LYS A 88 14.19 -14.48 6.72
N ILE A 89 14.14 -13.18 6.51
CA ILE A 89 13.24 -12.54 5.54
C ILE A 89 13.92 -12.38 4.20
N ASP A 90 15.18 -11.91 4.23
CA ASP A 90 15.96 -11.64 3.02
C ASP A 90 17.37 -12.15 3.27
N LYS A 91 17.76 -13.21 2.57
CA LYS A 91 19.05 -13.83 2.76
C LYS A 91 20.23 -12.89 2.51
N GLU A 92 20.01 -11.84 1.73
CA GLU A 92 21.06 -10.90 1.37
C GLU A 92 21.07 -9.67 2.24
N ALA A 93 20.30 -9.65 3.32
CA ALA A 93 20.25 -8.52 4.22
C ALA A 93 21.62 -8.23 4.80
N GLN A 94 21.94 -6.95 4.93
CA GLN A 94 23.22 -6.48 5.48
C GLN A 94 22.98 -5.34 6.43
N ILE A 95 23.84 -5.21 7.42
CA ILE A 95 23.78 -4.11 8.37
C ILE A 95 23.90 -2.79 7.61
N GLY A 96 23.03 -1.84 7.93
CA GLY A 96 22.95 -0.56 7.23
C GLY A 96 21.91 -0.54 6.13
N GLY A 97 21.44 -1.71 5.72
CA GLY A 97 20.35 -1.77 4.74
C GLY A 97 19.00 -1.83 5.43
N THR A 98 17.97 -2.16 4.66
CA THR A 98 16.61 -2.29 5.20
C THR A 98 15.96 -3.57 4.72
N VAL A 99 14.96 -4.03 5.47
CA VAL A 99 14.10 -5.11 5.03
C VAL A 99 12.66 -4.70 5.26
N ASP A 100 11.78 -5.26 4.43
CA ASP A 100 10.35 -4.99 4.50
C ASP A 100 9.67 -6.16 5.20
N VAL A 101 9.00 -5.87 6.31
CA VAL A 101 8.29 -6.89 7.07
C VAL A 101 6.81 -6.69 6.82
N GLU A 102 6.17 -7.69 6.22
CA GLU A 102 4.76 -7.54 5.89
C GLU A 102 3.90 -7.46 7.14
N LEU A 103 2.97 -6.50 7.12
CA LEU A 103 2.00 -6.30 8.18
C LEU A 103 0.63 -6.67 7.66
N VAL A 104 -0.17 -7.33 8.51
CA VAL A 104 -1.55 -7.67 8.15
C VAL A 104 -2.47 -7.18 9.26
N PRO A 105 -2.69 -5.86 9.36
CA PRO A 105 -3.53 -5.33 10.42
C PRO A 105 -4.97 -5.76 10.22
N LYS A 106 -5.68 -5.89 11.33
CA LYS A 106 -7.09 -6.22 11.28
C LYS A 106 -7.86 -5.15 10.51
N ASN A 107 -8.73 -5.58 9.63
CA ASN A 107 -9.58 -4.69 8.82
C ASN A 107 -8.82 -3.87 7.78
N PHE A 108 -7.54 -4.14 7.57
CA PHE A 108 -6.81 -3.36 6.56
C PHE A 108 -7.40 -3.57 5.17
N GLY A 109 -7.82 -4.79 4.84
CA GLY A 109 -8.42 -5.04 3.54
C GLY A 109 -9.65 -4.19 3.26
N ARG A 110 -10.48 -3.98 4.29
CA ARG A 110 -11.65 -3.13 4.14
C ARG A 110 -11.25 -1.67 3.93
N ILE A 111 -10.29 -1.20 4.71
CA ILE A 111 -9.81 0.17 4.56
C ILE A 111 -9.20 0.37 3.19
N ALA A 112 -8.44 -0.60 2.71
CA ALA A 112 -7.82 -0.51 1.39
C ALA A 112 -8.88 -0.43 0.30
N ALA A 113 -9.90 -1.28 0.38
CA ALA A 113 -10.95 -1.29 -0.64
C ALA A 113 -11.72 0.02 -0.67
N GLN A 114 -12.05 0.56 0.49
CA GLN A 114 -12.78 1.82 0.55
C GLN A 114 -11.93 2.99 0.05
N THR A 115 -10.67 2.99 0.42
CA THR A 115 -9.76 4.05 0.00
C THR A 115 -9.56 4.03 -1.52
N ALA A 116 -9.36 2.84 -2.08
CA ALA A 116 -9.18 2.71 -3.52
C ALA A 116 -10.40 3.21 -4.26
N LYS A 117 -11.59 2.86 -3.77
CA LYS A 117 -12.84 3.31 -4.39
C LYS A 117 -12.93 4.84 -4.39
N GLN A 118 -12.58 5.45 -3.26
CA GLN A 118 -12.64 6.91 -3.15
C GLN A 118 -11.66 7.59 -4.10
N VAL A 119 -10.46 7.02 -4.24
CA VAL A 119 -9.47 7.60 -5.15
C VAL A 119 -9.96 7.53 -6.59
N ILE A 120 -10.52 6.38 -6.98
CA ILE A 120 -11.02 6.21 -8.35
C ILE A 120 -12.14 7.21 -8.63
N ILE A 121 -13.07 7.37 -7.70
CA ILE A 121 -14.17 8.32 -7.88
C ILE A 121 -13.64 9.73 -8.01
N GLN A 122 -12.67 10.09 -7.17
CA GLN A 122 -12.09 11.43 -7.21
C GLN A 122 -11.40 11.70 -8.54
N LYS A 123 -10.61 10.73 -9.03
CA LYS A 123 -9.91 10.92 -10.30
C LYS A 123 -10.85 10.97 -11.48
N LEU A 124 -11.93 10.21 -11.41
CA LEU A 124 -12.95 10.27 -12.45
C LEU A 124 -13.60 11.65 -12.51
N ARG A 125 -13.92 12.21 -11.35
CA ARG A 125 -14.52 13.55 -11.29
C ARG A 125 -13.55 14.61 -11.81
N GLU A 126 -12.28 14.48 -11.47
CA GLU A 126 -11.28 15.43 -11.95
C GLU A 126 -11.16 15.37 -13.46
N ALA A 127 -11.17 14.17 -14.02
CA ALA A 127 -11.07 14.02 -15.47
C ALA A 127 -12.28 14.62 -16.17
N GLU A 128 -13.47 14.50 -15.59
CA GLU A 128 -14.67 15.04 -16.18
C GLU A 128 -14.69 16.57 -16.12
N ARG A 129 -14.05 17.14 -15.10
CA ARG A 129 -14.03 18.60 -14.97
C ARG A 129 -13.16 19.28 -16.01
N GLU A 130 -12.19 18.58 -16.53
CA GLU A 130 -11.23 19.19 -17.44
C GLU A 130 -11.74 19.30 -18.86
N ILE A 131 -12.94 18.94 -19.11
CA ILE A 131 -13.53 19.04 -20.46
C ILE A 131 -13.96 20.48 -20.81
#